data_5ad7a3f2cff2f8c8c6ec2406763e18e6
#
_entry.id   5ad7a3f2cff2f8c8c6ec2406763e18e6
#
_cell.length_a   1.000
_cell.length_b   1.000
_cell.length_c   1.000
_cell.angle_alpha   90.00
_cell.angle_beta   90.00
_cell.angle_gamma   90.00
#
_symmetry.space_group_name_H-M   'P 1'
#
loop_
_entity.id
_entity.type
_entity.pdbx_description
1 polymer ?
#
loop_
_entity_poly.entity_id
_entity_poly.type
_entity_poly.pdbx_seq_one_letter_code
_entity_poly.pdbx_strand_id
1 'polypeptide(L)'
;MNTQRLKDREYKYDQTLLKVFGDGENKKIKLVRMNYLKTSGLEIDKKLKVERGKQNDSKIAESILRSKSKIFELAYCNPWDWFFTGTINPNKQDRTDLELFHKQLTQWLRNYNKIHSLNIKFLFVPEKHNDGKSWHVHGFIYGLPVEHLTQFQVGDKMGKGLADKVLNGDIVYNWKAYFNRFGFCDLEPIRNHEAVSKYVTKYINKELASSVTELNAHTYYHSRGLKFAE
;
A
#
# COMPACT_ATOMS: atom_id res chain seq x y z
N MET A 1 -36.23 -1.90 12.21
CA MET A 1 -34.95 -1.53 12.89
C MET A 1 -35.17 -1.55 14.38
N ASN A 2 -34.41 -2.33 15.11
CA ASN A 2 -34.63 -2.55 16.53
C ASN A 2 -34.11 -1.35 17.32
N THR A 3 -34.98 -0.44 17.70
CA THR A 3 -34.69 0.80 18.44
C THR A 3 -34.06 0.56 19.82
N GLN A 4 -34.20 -0.64 20.38
CA GLN A 4 -33.61 -0.99 21.67
C GLN A 4 -32.05 -1.09 21.65
N ARG A 5 -31.46 -1.48 20.50
CA ARG A 5 -29.99 -1.55 20.35
C ARG A 5 -29.28 -0.20 20.24
N LEU A 6 -30.03 0.87 20.01
CA LEU A 6 -29.50 2.22 19.95
C LEU A 6 -29.42 2.92 21.32
N LYS A 7 -30.21 2.44 22.31
CA LYS A 7 -30.28 3.06 23.65
C LYS A 7 -29.00 2.87 24.48
N ASP A 8 -28.22 1.82 24.21
CA ASP A 8 -27.04 1.49 25.01
C ASP A 8 -25.72 2.01 24.39
N ARG A 9 -25.82 2.81 23.33
CA ARG A 9 -24.63 3.36 22.64
C ARG A 9 -24.86 4.83 22.34
N GLU A 10 -23.94 5.67 22.82
CA GLU A 10 -23.93 7.07 22.43
C GLU A 10 -23.37 7.23 21.02
N TYR A 11 -24.21 7.69 20.11
CA TYR A 11 -23.82 8.11 18.77
C TYR A 11 -24.09 9.58 18.59
N LYS A 12 -23.14 10.27 17.99
CA LYS A 12 -23.35 11.64 17.48
C LYS A 12 -23.72 11.54 16.00
N TYR A 13 -24.88 12.06 15.65
CA TYR A 13 -25.40 12.07 14.28
C TYR A 13 -25.02 13.36 13.56
N ASP A 14 -25.04 13.32 12.24
CA ASP A 14 -24.77 14.49 11.36
C ASP A 14 -23.46 15.21 11.66
N GLN A 15 -22.43 14.44 12.01
CA GLN A 15 -21.11 14.98 12.25
C GLN A 15 -20.33 15.12 10.95
N THR A 16 -19.59 16.21 10.85
CA THR A 16 -18.61 16.40 9.77
C THR A 16 -17.22 16.27 10.36
N LEU A 17 -16.46 15.33 9.86
CA LEU A 17 -15.05 15.16 10.18
C LEU A 17 -14.23 16.00 9.19
N LEU A 18 -13.42 16.90 9.71
CA LEU A 18 -12.39 17.59 8.95
C LEU A 18 -11.15 16.70 8.92
N LYS A 19 -10.67 16.36 7.74
CA LYS A 19 -9.38 15.68 7.56
C LYS A 19 -8.40 16.61 6.87
N VAL A 20 -7.23 16.78 7.47
CA VAL A 20 -6.14 17.59 6.93
C VAL A 20 -5.05 16.65 6.43
N PHE A 21 -4.79 16.68 5.13
CA PHE A 21 -3.78 15.88 4.46
C PHE A 21 -2.57 16.74 4.13
N GLY A 22 -1.37 16.22 4.40
CA GLY A 22 -0.12 16.91 4.12
C GLY A 22 0.11 18.14 4.97
N ASP A 23 1.13 18.88 4.64
CA ASP A 23 1.55 20.11 5.32
C ASP A 23 2.00 21.17 4.29
N GLY A 24 2.18 22.41 4.75
CA GLY A 24 2.61 23.52 3.92
C GLY A 24 1.75 23.75 2.68
N GLU A 25 2.40 23.95 1.54
CA GLU A 25 1.74 24.22 0.24
C GLU A 25 0.96 23.00 -0.31
N ASN A 26 1.30 21.80 0.13
CA ASN A 26 0.63 20.56 -0.29
C ASN A 26 -0.55 20.19 0.62
N LYS A 27 -0.95 21.09 1.50
CA LYS A 27 -2.06 20.86 2.43
C LYS A 27 -3.38 20.75 1.68
N LYS A 28 -4.10 19.66 1.92
CA LYS A 28 -5.49 19.44 1.45
C LYS A 28 -6.42 19.22 2.62
N ILE A 29 -7.61 19.77 2.49
CA ILE A 29 -8.68 19.62 3.47
C ILE A 29 -9.81 18.84 2.84
N LYS A 30 -10.27 17.80 3.53
CA LYS A 30 -11.43 17.00 3.15
C LYS A 30 -12.46 17.02 4.26
N LEU A 31 -13.68 17.41 3.91
CA LEU A 31 -14.85 17.27 4.78
C LEU A 31 -15.47 15.89 4.52
N VAL A 32 -15.58 15.08 5.57
CA VAL A 32 -16.22 13.77 5.51
C VAL A 32 -17.48 13.84 6.36
N ARG A 33 -18.65 13.87 5.71
CA ARG A 33 -19.92 13.78 6.42
C ARG A 33 -20.11 12.35 6.91
N MET A 34 -20.37 12.21 8.19
CA MET A 34 -20.62 10.93 8.84
C MET A 34 -22.08 10.85 9.27
N ASN A 35 -22.77 9.81 8.91
CA ASN A 35 -24.15 9.59 9.37
C ASN A 35 -24.21 9.41 10.88
N TYR A 36 -23.13 8.89 11.46
CA TYR A 36 -22.97 8.76 12.92
C TYR A 36 -21.47 8.66 13.28
N LEU A 37 -21.12 9.17 14.42
CA LEU A 37 -19.81 9.01 15.04
C LEU A 37 -19.96 8.26 16.36
N LYS A 38 -19.21 7.19 16.56
CA LYS A 38 -19.18 6.49 17.84
C LYS A 38 -18.36 7.32 18.84
N THR A 39 -18.93 7.63 19.98
CA THR A 39 -18.19 8.28 21.07
C THR A 39 -17.26 7.27 21.76
N SER A 40 -16.08 7.74 22.16
CA SER A 40 -15.12 6.93 22.91
C SER A 40 -15.69 6.58 24.30
N GLY A 41 -15.44 5.36 24.77
CA GLY A 41 -15.77 4.93 26.13
C GLY A 41 -16.79 3.82 26.26
N LEU A 42 -17.44 3.39 25.19
CA LEU A 42 -18.34 2.25 25.23
C LEU A 42 -17.59 0.93 25.03
N GLU A 43 -17.71 0.03 26.00
CA GLU A 43 -17.32 -1.36 25.81
C GLU A 43 -18.05 -1.93 24.59
N ILE A 44 -17.27 -2.44 23.66
CA ILE A 44 -17.85 -3.16 22.52
C ILE A 44 -18.24 -4.51 23.08
N ASP A 45 -19.55 -4.77 23.21
CA ASP A 45 -20.02 -6.13 23.30
C ASP A 45 -19.30 -6.94 22.23
N LYS A 46 -18.52 -7.93 22.66
CA LYS A 46 -17.82 -8.85 21.75
C LYS A 46 -18.92 -9.52 20.92
N LYS A 47 -19.26 -8.91 19.78
CA LYS A 47 -20.17 -9.52 18.82
C LYS A 47 -19.66 -10.94 18.60
N LEU A 48 -20.59 -11.91 18.73
CA LEU A 48 -20.41 -13.29 18.32
C LEU A 48 -19.44 -13.32 17.14
N LYS A 49 -18.31 -14.02 17.31
CA LYS A 49 -17.33 -14.21 16.26
C LYS A 49 -18.07 -14.77 15.05
N VAL A 50 -18.33 -13.94 14.07
CA VAL A 50 -18.78 -14.44 12.76
C VAL A 50 -17.65 -15.32 12.26
N GLU A 51 -17.96 -16.56 11.91
CA GLU A 51 -17.00 -17.49 11.35
C GLU A 51 -16.19 -16.78 10.26
N ARG A 52 -14.88 -16.75 10.45
CA ARG A 52 -13.97 -16.22 9.45
C ARG A 52 -14.11 -17.07 8.19
N GLY A 53 -14.38 -16.45 7.06
CA GLY A 53 -14.40 -17.14 5.76
C GLY A 53 -15.70 -17.05 4.98
N LYS A 54 -16.85 -16.59 5.55
CA LYS A 54 -18.03 -16.29 4.74
C LYS A 54 -17.88 -14.92 4.09
N GLN A 55 -17.53 -14.93 2.80
CA GLN A 55 -17.46 -13.72 1.99
C GLN A 55 -18.86 -13.12 1.83
N ASN A 56 -19.01 -11.86 2.24
CA ASN A 56 -20.18 -11.05 1.96
C ASN A 56 -19.73 -9.90 1.05
N ASP A 57 -20.24 -9.83 -0.16
CA ASP A 57 -19.87 -8.84 -1.16
C ASP A 57 -19.95 -7.39 -0.66
N SER A 58 -20.94 -7.07 0.17
CA SER A 58 -21.08 -5.73 0.76
C SER A 58 -19.91 -5.40 1.72
N LYS A 59 -19.47 -6.37 2.52
CA LYS A 59 -18.31 -6.20 3.43
C LYS A 59 -17.00 -6.09 2.69
N ILE A 60 -16.86 -6.82 1.57
CA ILE A 60 -15.70 -6.70 0.68
C ILE A 60 -15.64 -5.30 0.09
N ALA A 61 -16.75 -4.78 -0.44
CA ALA A 61 -16.83 -3.43 -1.00
C ALA A 61 -16.47 -2.36 0.05
N GLU A 62 -16.99 -2.46 1.27
CA GLU A 62 -16.61 -1.56 2.36
C GLU A 62 -15.12 -1.67 2.73
N SER A 63 -14.57 -2.87 2.74
CA SER A 63 -13.15 -3.10 3.01
C SER A 63 -12.26 -2.46 1.93
N ILE A 64 -12.64 -2.59 0.66
CA ILE A 64 -11.97 -1.95 -0.47
C ILE A 64 -11.98 -0.43 -0.31
N LEU A 65 -13.13 0.17 -0.04
CA LEU A 65 -13.25 1.63 0.13
C LEU A 65 -12.40 2.13 1.30
N ARG A 66 -12.40 1.43 2.43
CA ARG A 66 -11.56 1.76 3.60
C ARG A 66 -10.08 1.64 3.27
N SER A 67 -9.66 0.57 2.59
CA SER A 67 -8.28 0.36 2.17
C SER A 67 -7.81 1.44 1.18
N LYS A 68 -8.62 1.78 0.17
CA LYS A 68 -8.34 2.87 -0.77
C LYS A 68 -8.15 4.20 -0.05
N SER A 69 -9.06 4.54 0.87
CA SER A 69 -8.99 5.77 1.63
C SER A 69 -7.71 5.82 2.49
N LYS A 70 -7.36 4.70 3.13
CA LYS A 70 -6.19 4.62 3.99
C LYS A 70 -4.88 4.67 3.23
N ILE A 71 -4.81 3.98 2.09
CA ILE A 71 -3.63 4.02 1.22
C ILE A 71 -3.44 5.41 0.63
N PHE A 72 -4.52 6.07 0.18
CA PHE A 72 -4.44 7.45 -0.29
C PHE A 72 -3.91 8.38 0.81
N GLU A 73 -4.41 8.23 2.05
CA GLU A 73 -3.97 8.99 3.20
C GLU A 73 -2.46 8.80 3.47
N LEU A 74 -2.00 7.55 3.53
CA LEU A 74 -0.58 7.21 3.72
C LEU A 74 0.28 7.71 2.56
N ALA A 75 -0.19 7.55 1.33
CA ALA A 75 0.52 8.01 0.15
C ALA A 75 0.64 9.53 0.11
N TYR A 76 -0.41 10.25 0.46
CA TYR A 76 -0.46 11.71 0.36
C TYR A 76 0.26 12.41 1.53
N CYS A 77 0.21 11.86 2.74
CA CYS A 77 0.74 12.51 3.95
C CYS A 77 2.23 12.26 4.19
N ASN A 78 2.90 11.50 3.32
CA ASN A 78 4.32 11.18 3.50
C ASN A 78 5.13 11.56 2.26
N PRO A 79 6.39 12.03 2.42
CA PRO A 79 7.27 12.30 1.30
C PRO A 79 7.76 10.97 0.72
N TRP A 80 7.63 10.79 -0.59
CA TRP A 80 8.09 9.62 -1.31
C TRP A 80 9.04 10.01 -2.42
N ASP A 81 10.16 9.32 -2.53
CA ASP A 81 11.18 9.59 -3.55
C ASP A 81 10.87 8.79 -4.83
N TRP A 82 10.44 7.54 -4.64
CA TRP A 82 10.35 6.55 -5.70
C TRP A 82 8.99 5.88 -5.75
N PHE A 83 8.44 5.74 -6.96
CA PHE A 83 7.43 4.74 -7.24
C PHE A 83 8.13 3.43 -7.58
N PHE A 84 7.77 2.38 -6.88
CA PHE A 84 8.44 1.08 -6.92
C PHE A 84 7.53 0.01 -7.48
N THR A 85 8.08 -0.80 -8.39
CA THR A 85 7.49 -2.07 -8.83
C THR A 85 8.47 -3.19 -8.53
N GLY A 86 8.04 -4.18 -7.78
CA GLY A 86 8.87 -5.32 -7.43
C GLY A 86 8.22 -6.65 -7.78
N THR A 87 8.97 -7.51 -8.46
CA THR A 87 8.55 -8.89 -8.78
C THR A 87 9.31 -9.88 -7.91
N ILE A 88 8.74 -11.07 -7.77
CA ILE A 88 9.35 -12.17 -7.03
C ILE A 88 9.83 -13.22 -8.02
N ASN A 89 11.13 -13.51 -8.01
CA ASN A 89 11.72 -14.54 -8.86
C ASN A 89 11.46 -15.93 -8.26
N PRO A 90 10.78 -16.84 -8.98
CA PRO A 90 10.44 -18.17 -8.47
C PRO A 90 11.67 -19.02 -8.11
N ASN A 91 12.83 -18.75 -8.72
CA ASN A 91 14.07 -19.44 -8.38
C ASN A 91 14.70 -18.97 -7.07
N LYS A 92 14.20 -17.87 -6.49
CA LYS A 92 14.71 -17.29 -5.25
C LYS A 92 13.74 -17.45 -4.07
N GLN A 93 12.46 -17.40 -4.35
CA GLN A 93 11.40 -17.49 -3.35
C GLN A 93 10.11 -18.04 -3.96
N ASP A 94 9.25 -18.59 -3.11
CA ASP A 94 7.87 -18.88 -3.49
C ASP A 94 7.13 -17.57 -3.75
N ARG A 95 6.82 -17.32 -5.02
CA ARG A 95 6.10 -16.10 -5.44
C ARG A 95 4.60 -16.16 -5.21
N THR A 96 4.08 -17.27 -4.70
CA THR A 96 2.66 -17.48 -4.36
C THR A 96 2.37 -17.19 -2.89
N ASP A 97 3.40 -17.25 -2.03
CA ASP A 97 3.29 -16.96 -0.59
C ASP A 97 3.58 -15.48 -0.29
N LEU A 98 2.51 -14.66 -0.30
CA LEU A 98 2.59 -13.23 -0.06
C LEU A 98 3.07 -12.88 1.37
N GLU A 99 2.63 -13.63 2.38
CA GLU A 99 2.98 -13.37 3.77
C GLU A 99 4.45 -13.68 4.06
N LEU A 100 4.96 -14.79 3.53
CA LEU A 100 6.39 -15.12 3.61
C LEU A 100 7.24 -14.06 2.91
N PHE A 101 6.84 -13.65 1.71
CA PHE A 101 7.53 -12.59 0.98
C PHE A 101 7.57 -11.28 1.79
N HIS A 102 6.43 -10.84 2.31
CA HIS A 102 6.35 -9.61 3.11
C HIS A 102 7.24 -9.70 4.36
N LYS A 103 7.22 -10.82 5.09
CA LYS A 103 8.07 -11.05 6.26
C LYS A 103 9.55 -10.94 5.90
N GLN A 104 9.97 -11.59 4.83
CA GLN A 104 11.36 -11.58 4.37
C GLN A 104 11.78 -10.19 3.87
N LEU A 105 10.94 -9.50 3.11
CA LEU A 105 11.18 -8.13 2.63
C LEU A 105 11.35 -7.16 3.79
N THR A 106 10.46 -7.21 4.77
CA THR A 106 10.53 -6.34 5.95
C THR A 106 11.79 -6.58 6.76
N GLN A 107 12.18 -7.85 6.97
CA GLN A 107 13.40 -8.19 7.68
C GLN A 107 14.65 -7.75 6.90
N TRP A 108 14.65 -7.97 5.58
CA TRP A 108 15.74 -7.56 4.71
C TRP A 108 15.91 -6.03 4.69
N LEU A 109 14.82 -5.27 4.54
CA LEU A 109 14.85 -3.80 4.59
C LEU A 109 15.38 -3.28 5.94
N ARG A 110 14.99 -3.90 7.05
CA ARG A 110 15.50 -3.55 8.37
C ARG A 110 17.02 -3.76 8.45
N ASN A 111 17.51 -4.88 7.95
CA ASN A 111 18.95 -5.17 7.92
C ASN A 111 19.69 -4.23 6.97
N TYR A 112 19.10 -3.95 5.80
CA TYR A 112 19.66 -3.03 4.82
C TYR A 112 19.83 -1.61 5.40
N ASN A 113 18.78 -1.11 6.07
CA ASN A 113 18.81 0.17 6.78
C ASN A 113 19.96 0.20 7.82
N LYS A 114 20.11 -0.87 8.60
CA LYS A 114 21.16 -0.96 9.62
C LYS A 114 22.57 -0.96 9.00
N ILE A 115 22.78 -1.75 7.96
CA ILE A 115 24.12 -1.89 7.31
C ILE A 115 24.54 -0.59 6.65
N HIS A 116 23.59 0.12 6.01
CA HIS A 116 23.90 1.33 5.25
C HIS A 116 23.60 2.63 6.02
N SER A 117 23.20 2.54 7.30
CA SER A 117 22.81 3.70 8.12
C SER A 117 21.70 4.54 7.48
N LEU A 118 20.73 3.87 6.84
CA LEU A 118 19.58 4.47 6.16
C LEU A 118 18.31 4.37 6.99
N ASN A 119 17.29 5.13 6.59
CA ASN A 119 15.93 5.04 7.13
C ASN A 119 14.91 4.88 6.01
N ILE A 120 15.07 3.82 5.22
CA ILE A 120 14.15 3.52 4.13
C ILE A 120 12.80 3.16 4.71
N LYS A 121 11.75 3.84 4.21
CA LYS A 121 10.35 3.55 4.49
C LYS A 121 9.64 3.16 3.21
N PHE A 122 8.58 2.39 3.36
CA PHE A 122 7.79 1.91 2.22
C PHE A 122 6.29 1.90 2.51
N LEU A 123 5.52 1.97 1.44
CA LEU A 123 4.09 1.66 1.37
C LEU A 123 3.88 0.80 0.12
N PHE A 124 3.51 -0.47 0.28
CA PHE A 124 3.35 -1.42 -0.82
C PHE A 124 1.94 -2.00 -0.86
N VAL A 125 1.44 -2.13 -2.07
CA VAL A 125 0.18 -2.80 -2.41
C VAL A 125 0.52 -4.02 -3.24
N PRO A 126 0.16 -5.24 -2.81
CA PRO A 126 0.32 -6.42 -3.63
C PRO A 126 -0.68 -6.43 -4.79
N GLU A 127 -0.26 -6.98 -5.90
CA GLU A 127 -1.09 -7.24 -7.07
C GLU A 127 -0.84 -8.66 -7.56
N LYS A 128 -1.89 -9.39 -7.92
CA LYS A 128 -1.73 -10.68 -8.57
C LYS A 128 -1.27 -10.53 -10.00
N HIS A 129 -0.33 -11.37 -10.37
CA HIS A 129 0.10 -11.51 -11.77
C HIS A 129 -1.03 -12.14 -12.61
N ASN A 130 -0.96 -11.99 -13.94
CA ASN A 130 -1.93 -12.55 -14.89
C ASN A 130 -2.11 -14.07 -14.79
N ASP A 131 -1.17 -14.79 -14.16
CA ASP A 131 -1.28 -16.22 -13.87
C ASP A 131 -2.25 -16.54 -12.71
N GLY A 132 -2.78 -15.51 -12.04
CA GLY A 132 -3.71 -15.62 -10.91
C GLY A 132 -3.11 -16.21 -9.63
N LYS A 133 -1.80 -16.53 -9.61
CA LYS A 133 -1.12 -17.21 -8.49
C LYS A 133 0.02 -16.39 -7.91
N SER A 134 0.83 -15.79 -8.76
CA SER A 134 2.02 -15.06 -8.39
C SER A 134 1.72 -13.63 -7.96
N TRP A 135 2.62 -13.06 -7.14
CA TRP A 135 2.47 -11.70 -6.64
C TRP A 135 3.53 -10.75 -7.18
N HIS A 136 3.11 -9.51 -7.43
CA HIS A 136 3.96 -8.33 -7.51
C HIS A 136 3.66 -7.41 -6.34
N VAL A 137 4.50 -6.43 -6.15
CA VAL A 137 4.22 -5.30 -5.25
C VAL A 137 4.43 -4.00 -5.98
N HIS A 138 3.51 -3.08 -5.79
CA HIS A 138 3.58 -1.71 -6.29
C HIS A 138 3.49 -0.75 -5.12
N GLY A 139 4.14 0.41 -5.22
CA GLY A 139 3.98 1.42 -4.19
C GLY A 139 5.12 2.40 -4.11
N PHE A 140 5.53 2.74 -2.91
CA PHE A 140 6.41 3.86 -2.66
C PHE A 140 7.59 3.47 -1.80
N ILE A 141 8.71 4.12 -2.06
CA ILE A 141 9.91 4.07 -1.24
C ILE A 141 10.36 5.51 -0.93
N TYR A 142 10.75 5.74 0.31
CA TYR A 142 11.37 6.97 0.82
C TYR A 142 12.71 6.67 1.45
N GLY A 143 13.67 7.57 1.29
CA GLY A 143 14.97 7.50 1.97
C GLY A 143 15.94 6.48 1.38
N LEU A 144 15.73 6.03 0.14
CA LEU A 144 16.65 5.21 -0.61
C LEU A 144 17.48 6.14 -1.55
N PRO A 145 18.77 6.36 -1.26
CA PRO A 145 19.59 7.25 -2.06
C PRO A 145 19.84 6.71 -3.48
N VAL A 146 19.95 7.60 -4.46
CA VAL A 146 20.15 7.25 -5.86
C VAL A 146 21.47 6.49 -6.09
N GLU A 147 22.48 6.67 -5.24
CA GLU A 147 23.77 5.99 -5.28
C GLU A 147 23.65 4.46 -5.08
N HIS A 148 22.56 4.00 -4.47
CA HIS A 148 22.22 2.59 -4.32
C HIS A 148 21.51 1.99 -5.54
N LEU A 149 21.19 2.82 -6.52
CA LEU A 149 20.43 2.46 -7.71
C LEU A 149 21.33 2.46 -8.95
N THR A 150 20.89 1.75 -9.97
CA THR A 150 21.53 1.76 -11.30
C THR A 150 20.47 2.14 -12.32
N GLN A 151 20.71 3.21 -13.05
CA GLN A 151 19.79 3.64 -14.10
C GLN A 151 19.78 2.62 -15.25
N PHE A 152 18.58 2.27 -15.72
CA PHE A 152 18.43 1.48 -16.93
C PHE A 152 18.84 2.26 -18.17
N GLN A 153 19.54 1.58 -19.08
CA GLN A 153 19.98 2.13 -20.35
C GLN A 153 19.32 1.43 -21.52
N VAL A 154 19.28 2.08 -22.66
CA VAL A 154 18.83 1.45 -23.90
C VAL A 154 19.73 0.24 -24.20
N GLY A 155 19.09 -0.91 -24.45
CA GLY A 155 19.81 -2.18 -24.67
C GLY A 155 19.91 -3.09 -23.42
N ASP A 156 19.58 -2.59 -22.25
CA ASP A 156 19.50 -3.45 -21.06
C ASP A 156 18.38 -4.49 -21.19
N LYS A 157 18.57 -5.66 -20.57
CA LYS A 157 17.55 -6.71 -20.55
C LYS A 157 16.40 -6.32 -19.62
N MET A 158 15.26 -5.98 -20.22
CA MET A 158 14.05 -5.57 -19.50
C MET A 158 12.78 -5.93 -20.28
N GLY A 159 11.61 -5.85 -19.64
CA GLY A 159 10.32 -6.05 -20.30
C GLY A 159 10.00 -4.91 -21.26
N LYS A 160 9.17 -5.21 -22.31
CA LYS A 160 8.83 -4.27 -23.38
C LYS A 160 8.34 -2.90 -22.84
N GLY A 161 7.39 -2.90 -21.91
CA GLY A 161 6.83 -1.65 -21.37
C GLY A 161 7.87 -0.75 -20.68
N LEU A 162 8.87 -1.35 -20.03
CA LEU A 162 9.97 -0.60 -19.43
C LEU A 162 10.96 -0.13 -20.50
N ALA A 163 11.24 -0.98 -21.50
CA ALA A 163 12.09 -0.60 -22.63
C ALA A 163 11.50 0.59 -23.40
N ASP A 164 10.21 0.60 -23.62
CA ASP A 164 9.50 1.73 -24.27
C ASP A 164 9.63 3.03 -23.46
N LYS A 165 9.54 2.97 -22.13
CA LYS A 165 9.76 4.13 -21.26
C LYS A 165 11.19 4.67 -21.38
N VAL A 166 12.19 3.80 -21.30
CA VAL A 166 13.61 4.18 -21.41
C VAL A 166 13.91 4.76 -22.80
N LEU A 167 13.36 4.19 -23.85
CA LEU A 167 13.48 4.73 -25.22
C LEU A 167 12.84 6.12 -25.38
N ASN A 168 11.74 6.37 -24.65
CA ASN A 168 11.08 7.68 -24.62
C ASN A 168 11.76 8.70 -23.70
N GLY A 169 12.91 8.34 -23.12
CA GLY A 169 13.71 9.23 -22.26
C GLY A 169 13.26 9.28 -20.79
N ASP A 170 12.39 8.38 -20.35
CA ASP A 170 12.06 8.28 -18.95
C ASP A 170 13.23 7.75 -18.14
N ILE A 171 13.44 8.36 -16.96
CA ILE A 171 14.48 7.93 -16.02
C ILE A 171 13.90 6.85 -15.13
N VAL A 172 14.45 5.63 -15.24
CA VAL A 172 14.06 4.48 -14.44
C VAL A 172 15.29 3.78 -13.91
N TYR A 173 15.20 3.29 -12.68
CA TYR A 173 16.31 2.66 -11.99
C TYR A 173 16.02 1.22 -11.60
N ASN A 174 17.09 0.44 -11.44
CA ASN A 174 17.08 -0.89 -10.82
C ASN A 174 17.75 -0.79 -9.44
N TRP A 175 17.18 -1.43 -8.45
CA TRP A 175 17.83 -1.63 -7.17
C TRP A 175 18.50 -2.99 -7.12
N LYS A 176 19.80 -3.04 -7.46
CA LYS A 176 20.55 -4.31 -7.57
C LYS A 176 20.48 -5.18 -6.31
N ALA A 177 20.46 -4.58 -5.13
CA ALA A 177 20.36 -5.32 -3.88
C ALA A 177 19.01 -6.06 -3.76
N TYR A 178 17.90 -5.41 -4.14
CA TYR A 178 16.59 -6.06 -4.23
C TYR A 178 16.59 -7.13 -5.32
N PHE A 179 17.08 -6.79 -6.51
CA PHE A 179 17.16 -7.72 -7.65
C PHE A 179 17.88 -9.02 -7.26
N ASN A 180 19.01 -8.91 -6.59
CA ASN A 180 19.81 -10.05 -6.17
C ASN A 180 19.11 -10.91 -5.12
N ARG A 181 18.29 -10.32 -4.28
CA ARG A 181 17.61 -11.00 -3.18
C ARG A 181 16.24 -11.56 -3.55
N PHE A 182 15.43 -10.80 -4.29
CA PHE A 182 14.02 -11.10 -4.51
C PHE A 182 13.67 -11.33 -5.97
N GLY A 183 14.11 -10.47 -6.88
CA GLY A 183 13.76 -10.53 -8.29
C GLY A 183 13.83 -9.16 -8.96
N PHE A 184 13.24 -9.07 -10.14
CA PHE A 184 13.26 -7.86 -10.91
C PHE A 184 12.51 -6.72 -10.19
N CYS A 185 13.05 -5.52 -10.30
CA CYS A 185 12.37 -4.31 -9.83
C CYS A 185 12.71 -3.11 -10.70
N ASP A 186 11.83 -2.15 -10.70
CA ASP A 186 12.03 -0.82 -11.26
C ASP A 186 11.59 0.26 -10.27
N LEU A 187 12.28 1.40 -10.33
CA LEU A 187 12.02 2.59 -9.52
C LEU A 187 11.96 3.80 -10.43
N GLU A 188 10.86 4.53 -10.36
CA GLU A 188 10.65 5.79 -11.08
C GLU A 188 10.63 6.95 -10.09
N PRO A 189 11.36 8.06 -10.35
CA PRO A 189 11.30 9.23 -9.49
C PRO A 189 9.91 9.84 -9.51
N ILE A 190 9.39 10.20 -8.33
CA ILE A 190 8.06 10.78 -8.20
C ILE A 190 8.11 12.27 -8.58
N ARG A 191 7.45 12.63 -9.69
CA ARG A 191 7.35 14.01 -10.18
C ARG A 191 6.07 14.72 -9.74
N ASN A 192 4.99 13.97 -9.56
CA ASN A 192 3.70 14.49 -9.14
C ASN A 192 3.14 13.63 -8.01
N HIS A 193 3.31 14.13 -6.80
CA HIS A 193 2.94 13.44 -5.58
C HIS A 193 1.43 13.12 -5.50
N GLU A 194 0.58 14.07 -5.90
CA GLU A 194 -0.87 13.86 -5.88
C GLU A 194 -1.33 12.84 -6.89
N ALA A 195 -0.83 12.92 -8.11
CA ALA A 195 -1.20 11.98 -9.17
C ALA A 195 -0.82 10.56 -8.81
N VAL A 196 0.39 10.34 -8.28
CA VAL A 196 0.86 9.02 -7.91
C VAL A 196 0.16 8.48 -6.65
N SER A 197 -0.23 9.35 -5.71
CA SER A 197 -1.02 8.96 -4.53
C SER A 197 -2.42 8.49 -4.91
N LYS A 198 -3.03 9.06 -5.95
CA LYS A 198 -4.28 8.55 -6.54
C LYS A 198 -4.04 7.25 -7.31
N TYR A 199 -2.97 7.19 -8.08
CA TYR A 199 -2.64 6.05 -8.94
C TYR A 199 -2.48 4.74 -8.14
N VAL A 200 -1.79 4.75 -7.01
CA VAL A 200 -1.56 3.54 -6.21
C VAL A 200 -2.87 2.90 -5.71
N THR A 201 -3.94 3.68 -5.55
CA THR A 201 -5.22 3.15 -5.09
C THR A 201 -5.92 2.25 -6.10
N LYS A 202 -5.51 2.29 -7.38
CA LYS A 202 -6.08 1.43 -8.44
C LYS A 202 -5.83 -0.06 -8.17
N TYR A 203 -4.69 -0.38 -7.53
CA TYR A 203 -4.31 -1.75 -7.20
C TYR A 203 -5.22 -2.38 -6.13
N ILE A 204 -5.97 -1.56 -5.39
CA ILE A 204 -6.99 -2.06 -4.46
C ILE A 204 -8.29 -2.30 -5.21
N ASN A 205 -8.49 -3.52 -5.64
CA ASN A 205 -9.67 -3.96 -6.40
C ASN A 205 -10.37 -5.14 -5.71
N LYS A 206 -11.48 -5.63 -6.29
CA LYS A 206 -12.25 -6.74 -5.74
C LYS A 206 -11.45 -8.05 -5.75
N GLU A 207 -10.64 -8.26 -6.78
CA GLU A 207 -9.80 -9.45 -6.93
C GLU A 207 -8.74 -9.53 -5.83
N LEU A 208 -8.02 -8.43 -5.57
CA LEU A 208 -7.08 -8.35 -4.47
C LEU A 208 -7.78 -8.60 -3.13
N ALA A 209 -8.90 -7.91 -2.86
CA ALA A 209 -9.61 -8.03 -1.58
C ALA A 209 -10.10 -9.45 -1.32
N SER A 210 -10.60 -10.15 -2.34
CA SER A 210 -10.99 -11.55 -2.25
C SER A 210 -9.79 -12.45 -1.98
N SER A 211 -8.71 -12.29 -2.76
CA SER A 211 -7.51 -13.10 -2.65
C SER A 211 -6.82 -12.98 -1.29
N VAL A 212 -6.66 -11.77 -0.76
CA VAL A 212 -6.05 -11.56 0.56
C VAL A 212 -6.93 -12.02 1.71
N THR A 213 -8.27 -12.01 1.54
CA THR A 213 -9.22 -12.55 2.52
C THR A 213 -9.08 -14.06 2.63
N GLU A 214 -8.98 -14.76 1.50
CA GLU A 214 -8.75 -16.22 1.46
C GLU A 214 -7.44 -16.60 2.14
N LEU A 215 -6.38 -15.82 1.90
CA LEU A 215 -5.05 -16.04 2.47
C LEU A 215 -4.90 -15.48 3.90
N ASN A 216 -5.92 -14.83 4.45
CA ASN A 216 -5.85 -14.06 5.71
C ASN A 216 -4.72 -13.02 5.71
N ALA A 217 -4.38 -12.47 4.55
CA ALA A 217 -3.33 -11.49 4.31
C ALA A 217 -3.86 -10.04 4.33
N HIS A 218 -2.97 -9.07 4.16
CA HIS A 218 -3.33 -7.66 4.14
C HIS A 218 -3.41 -7.11 2.72
N THR A 219 -4.32 -6.15 2.48
CA THR A 219 -4.44 -5.46 1.20
C THR A 219 -3.30 -4.49 0.91
N TYR A 220 -2.52 -4.13 1.92
CA TYR A 220 -1.32 -3.31 1.79
C TYR A 220 -0.41 -3.48 3.00
N TYR A 221 0.86 -3.14 2.82
CA TYR A 221 1.90 -3.22 3.83
C TYR A 221 2.66 -1.90 3.89
N HIS A 222 3.06 -1.45 5.07
CA HIS A 222 3.77 -0.21 5.22
C HIS A 222 4.73 -0.19 6.41
N SER A 223 5.73 0.67 6.33
CA SER A 223 6.65 0.95 7.43
C SER A 223 5.93 1.61 8.62
N ARG A 224 6.45 1.40 9.83
CA ARG A 224 6.01 2.13 11.02
C ARG A 224 6.42 3.61 10.95
N GLY A 225 5.67 4.47 11.64
CA GLY A 225 5.98 5.89 11.76
C GLY A 225 5.71 6.71 10.50
N LEU A 226 4.82 6.24 9.61
CA LEU A 226 4.24 7.06 8.56
C LEU A 226 3.19 8.00 9.14
N LYS A 227 3.08 9.20 8.57
CA LYS A 227 2.08 10.20 8.93
C LYS A 227 0.71 9.81 8.36
N PHE A 228 -0.33 10.22 9.07
CA PHE A 228 -1.73 10.13 8.64
C PHE A 228 -2.32 11.53 8.53
N ALA A 229 -3.50 11.64 7.91
CA ALA A 229 -4.27 12.87 7.95
C ALA A 229 -4.74 13.15 9.40
N GLU A 230 -4.66 14.40 9.81
CA GLU A 230 -5.15 14.93 11.09
C GLU A 230 -6.63 15.29 11.01
#